data_1e83cad55be5f849de5c58942f9228a3
#
_entry.id   1e83cad55be5f849de5c58942f9228a3
#
_cell.length_a   1.000
_cell.length_b   1.000
_cell.length_c   1.000
_cell.angle_alpha   90.00
_cell.angle_beta   90.00
_cell.angle_gamma   90.00
#
_symmetry.space_group_name_H-M   'P 1'
#
loop_
_entity.id
_entity.type
_entity.pdbx_description
1 polymer ?
#
loop_
_entity_poly.entity_id
_entity_poly.type
_entity_poly.pdbx_seq_one_letter_code
_entity_poly.pdbx_strand_id
1 'polypeptide(L)'
;MCIRDRLYNADGSRAEMSGNGIRCFAQSIAMRRGNLEPLRVLTDAGERMVELSDGSRPGELFAAVDMGPVETLPEPAGWATLGCDPMRPVMHLSLGNPHSVVGVEEVAGVDLLALGEQVPHVNLEIVEPGPEPFAITMRVHERGAGITEACGTGACASAWAARAWGLVTAATEEIVVHMDGGDATVRMHQPVPGRVTLVGPTQFVATVTVDIATSE
;
A
#
# COMPACT_ATOMS: atom_id res chain seq x y z
N MET A 1 -23.46 2.73 1.81
CA MET A 1 -23.52 3.06 0.36
C MET A 1 -22.46 2.26 -0.35
N CYS A 2 -22.77 1.76 -1.56
CA CYS A 2 -21.78 1.10 -2.41
C CYS A 2 -21.44 2.06 -3.56
N ILE A 3 -20.14 2.30 -3.80
CA ILE A 3 -19.67 3.20 -4.85
C ILE A 3 -18.52 2.53 -5.60
N ARG A 4 -18.39 2.80 -6.89
CA ARG A 4 -17.31 2.27 -7.70
C ARG A 4 -16.18 3.27 -7.83
N ASP A 5 -14.97 2.82 -7.54
CA ASP A 5 -13.72 3.49 -7.84
C ASP A 5 -13.12 2.95 -9.15
N ARG A 6 -12.49 3.84 -9.93
CA ARG A 6 -11.67 3.48 -11.08
C ARG A 6 -10.39 4.31 -11.04
N LEU A 7 -9.29 3.62 -10.92
CA LEU A 7 -7.97 4.22 -10.86
C LEU A 7 -7.26 4.10 -12.20
N TYR A 8 -6.63 5.19 -12.62
CA TYR A 8 -5.81 5.26 -13.82
C TYR A 8 -4.42 5.76 -13.48
N ASN A 9 -3.42 5.11 -14.04
CA ASN A 9 -2.04 5.58 -14.01
C ASN A 9 -1.85 6.78 -14.93
N ALA A 10 -0.71 7.47 -14.81
CA ALA A 10 -0.38 8.63 -15.64
C ALA A 10 -0.30 8.31 -17.15
N ASP A 11 0.00 7.07 -17.51
CA ASP A 11 0.03 6.57 -18.88
C ASP A 11 -1.36 6.19 -19.44
N GLY A 12 -2.43 6.37 -18.63
CA GLY A 12 -3.80 6.01 -18.98
C GLY A 12 -4.15 4.55 -18.78
N SER A 13 -3.24 3.70 -18.35
CA SER A 13 -3.54 2.32 -17.99
C SER A 13 -4.36 2.26 -16.70
N ARG A 14 -5.14 1.18 -16.53
CA ARG A 14 -5.92 0.97 -15.30
C ARG A 14 -5.05 0.30 -14.25
N ALA A 15 -5.12 0.83 -13.03
CA ALA A 15 -4.58 0.17 -11.86
C ALA A 15 -5.70 -0.54 -11.08
N GLU A 16 -5.39 -1.69 -10.53
CA GLU A 16 -6.36 -2.55 -9.83
C GLU A 16 -6.85 -1.89 -8.54
N MET A 17 -5.94 -1.25 -7.80
CA MET A 17 -6.20 -0.57 -6.53
C MET A 17 -5.04 0.35 -6.14
N SER A 18 -5.34 1.40 -5.36
CA SER A 18 -4.36 2.22 -4.64
C SER A 18 -4.81 2.41 -3.20
N GLY A 19 -3.95 2.03 -2.25
CA GLY A 19 -4.21 2.26 -0.83
C GLY A 19 -4.32 3.76 -0.48
N ASN A 20 -3.51 4.60 -1.12
CA ASN A 20 -3.57 6.05 -0.94
C ASN A 20 -4.81 6.64 -1.62
N GLY A 21 -5.07 6.23 -2.87
CA GLY A 21 -6.20 6.70 -3.67
C GLY A 21 -7.55 6.42 -3.02
N ILE A 22 -7.76 5.21 -2.51
CA ILE A 22 -9.04 4.83 -1.87
C ILE A 22 -9.31 5.62 -0.58
N ARG A 23 -8.25 5.99 0.19
CA ARG A 23 -8.40 6.84 1.38
C ARG A 23 -8.86 8.25 1.00
N CYS A 24 -8.20 8.86 0.01
CA CYS A 24 -8.57 10.18 -0.52
C CYS A 24 -9.98 10.18 -1.12
N PHE A 25 -10.31 9.12 -1.87
CA PHE A 25 -11.65 8.93 -2.43
C PHE A 25 -12.72 8.86 -1.34
N ALA A 26 -12.50 8.07 -0.29
CA ALA A 26 -13.42 7.95 0.83
C ALA A 26 -13.62 9.30 1.56
N GLN A 27 -12.54 10.06 1.80
CA GLN A 27 -12.62 11.40 2.37
C GLN A 27 -13.48 12.34 1.50
N SER A 28 -13.24 12.34 0.17
CA SER A 28 -14.04 13.17 -0.76
C SER A 28 -15.53 12.85 -0.70
N ILE A 29 -15.88 11.56 -0.59
CA ILE A 29 -17.28 11.13 -0.44
C ILE A 29 -17.86 11.54 0.90
N ALA A 30 -17.12 11.34 2.00
CA ALA A 30 -17.55 11.73 3.34
C ALA A 30 -17.83 13.24 3.44
N MET A 31 -16.96 14.07 2.87
CA MET A 31 -17.15 15.52 2.80
C MET A 31 -18.42 15.90 2.04
N ARG A 32 -18.72 15.24 0.91
CA ARG A 32 -19.96 15.49 0.15
C ARG A 32 -21.21 15.02 0.88
N ARG A 33 -21.11 13.98 1.69
CA ARG A 33 -22.23 13.42 2.47
C ARG A 33 -22.46 14.14 3.79
N GLY A 34 -21.42 14.82 4.31
CA GLY A 34 -21.43 15.43 5.62
C GLY A 34 -21.46 14.43 6.79
N ASN A 35 -21.00 13.20 6.58
CA ASN A 35 -20.89 12.16 7.62
C ASN A 35 -19.75 11.18 7.34
N LEU A 36 -19.32 10.45 8.39
CA LEU A 36 -18.24 9.47 8.37
C LEU A 36 -18.74 8.01 8.36
N GLU A 37 -19.99 7.78 7.94
CA GLU A 37 -20.51 6.42 7.86
C GLU A 37 -19.62 5.55 6.93
N PRO A 38 -19.40 4.27 7.29
CA PRO A 38 -18.57 3.36 6.51
C PRO A 38 -18.98 3.28 5.04
N LEU A 39 -17.98 3.13 4.17
CA LEU A 39 -18.14 3.07 2.73
C LEU A 39 -17.77 1.68 2.22
N ARG A 40 -18.61 1.15 1.32
CA ARG A 40 -18.28 -0.01 0.49
C ARG A 40 -17.83 0.51 -0.87
N VAL A 41 -16.56 0.31 -1.18
CA VAL A 41 -15.95 0.75 -2.44
C VAL A 41 -15.69 -0.47 -3.31
N LEU A 42 -16.25 -0.49 -4.51
CA LEU A 42 -15.99 -1.52 -5.50
C LEU A 42 -14.81 -1.08 -6.38
N THR A 43 -13.68 -1.73 -6.20
CA THR A 43 -12.44 -1.52 -6.99
C THR A 43 -12.29 -2.65 -8.03
N ASP A 44 -11.30 -2.54 -8.91
CA ASP A 44 -10.97 -3.63 -9.84
C ASP A 44 -10.30 -4.82 -9.11
N ALA A 45 -9.73 -4.59 -7.91
CA ALA A 45 -9.24 -5.64 -7.01
C ALA A 45 -10.32 -6.21 -6.07
N GLY A 46 -11.61 -5.90 -6.31
CA GLY A 46 -12.74 -6.36 -5.51
C GLY A 46 -13.30 -5.30 -4.57
N GLU A 47 -14.23 -5.74 -3.71
CA GLU A 47 -14.89 -4.86 -2.74
C GLU A 47 -13.96 -4.55 -1.56
N ARG A 48 -13.96 -3.29 -1.14
CA ARG A 48 -13.20 -2.79 0.01
C ARG A 48 -14.14 -2.03 0.97
N MET A 49 -14.02 -2.35 2.25
CA MET A 49 -14.65 -1.55 3.31
C MET A 49 -13.69 -0.46 3.74
N VAL A 50 -14.20 0.75 3.88
CA VAL A 50 -13.44 1.91 4.37
C VAL A 50 -14.19 2.52 5.53
N GLU A 51 -13.54 2.60 6.68
CA GLU A 51 -14.00 3.29 7.87
C GLU A 51 -13.20 4.57 8.04
N LEU A 52 -13.90 5.67 8.36
CA LEU A 52 -13.29 6.97 8.54
C LEU A 52 -13.47 7.43 9.99
N SER A 53 -12.47 8.10 10.51
CA SER A 53 -12.51 8.77 11.79
C SER A 53 -11.83 10.12 11.72
N ASP A 54 -12.14 11.02 12.65
CA ASP A 54 -11.54 12.34 12.73
C ASP A 54 -10.03 12.24 12.98
N GLY A 55 -9.28 13.07 12.26
CA GLY A 55 -7.86 13.26 12.46
C GLY A 55 -7.54 14.28 13.55
N SER A 56 -6.25 14.52 13.75
CA SER A 56 -5.77 15.47 14.76
C SER A 56 -5.70 16.92 14.26
N ARG A 57 -5.75 17.11 12.95
CA ARG A 57 -5.64 18.44 12.29
C ARG A 57 -6.92 18.77 11.52
N PRO A 58 -7.24 20.06 11.36
CA PRO A 58 -8.38 20.46 10.52
C PRO A 58 -8.26 19.90 9.10
N GLY A 59 -9.33 19.26 8.61
CA GLY A 59 -9.38 18.66 7.28
C GLY A 59 -8.63 17.32 7.15
N GLU A 60 -8.09 16.79 8.26
CA GLU A 60 -7.50 15.45 8.30
C GLU A 60 -8.53 14.42 8.75
N LEU A 61 -8.55 13.28 8.10
CA LEU A 61 -9.24 12.09 8.56
C LEU A 61 -8.25 10.92 8.59
N PHE A 62 -8.51 9.95 9.45
CA PHE A 62 -7.90 8.62 9.34
C PHE A 62 -8.85 7.69 8.62
N ALA A 63 -8.31 6.93 7.68
CA ALA A 63 -9.05 5.92 6.95
C ALA A 63 -8.48 4.53 7.26
N ALA A 64 -9.33 3.63 7.73
CA ALA A 64 -9.05 2.21 7.87
C ALA A 64 -9.68 1.47 6.68
N VAL A 65 -8.85 0.84 5.86
CA VAL A 65 -9.25 0.17 4.63
C VAL A 65 -9.00 -1.32 4.75
N ASP A 66 -10.04 -2.14 4.62
CA ASP A 66 -9.87 -3.59 4.42
C ASP A 66 -9.22 -3.84 3.06
N MET A 67 -7.94 -4.19 3.07
CA MET A 67 -7.14 -4.39 1.85
C MET A 67 -7.41 -5.74 1.17
N GLY A 68 -8.17 -6.60 1.80
CA GLY A 68 -8.48 -7.93 1.28
C GLY A 68 -7.52 -9.00 1.77
N PRO A 69 -7.62 -10.21 1.18
CA PRO A 69 -6.72 -11.31 1.52
C PRO A 69 -5.30 -11.03 1.00
N VAL A 70 -4.32 -11.55 1.74
CA VAL A 70 -2.94 -11.62 1.28
C VAL A 70 -2.71 -13.01 0.69
N GLU A 71 -2.36 -13.06 -0.59
CA GLU A 71 -2.14 -14.30 -1.33
C GLU A 71 -0.66 -14.46 -1.66
N THR A 72 -0.15 -15.68 -1.58
CA THR A 72 1.22 -15.99 -2.02
C THR A 72 1.26 -16.17 -3.53
N LEU A 73 2.23 -15.55 -4.17
CA LEU A 73 2.49 -15.68 -5.60
C LEU A 73 3.74 -16.52 -5.87
N PRO A 74 3.87 -17.12 -7.05
CA PRO A 74 5.13 -17.69 -7.51
C PRO A 74 6.16 -16.58 -7.76
N GLU A 75 7.43 -16.98 -7.82
CA GLU A 75 8.53 -16.10 -8.21
C GLU A 75 8.24 -15.44 -9.58
N PRO A 76 8.38 -14.12 -9.69
CA PRO A 76 8.11 -13.42 -10.93
C PRO A 76 9.18 -13.67 -11.99
N ALA A 77 8.81 -13.52 -13.26
CA ALA A 77 9.75 -13.62 -14.36
C ALA A 77 10.90 -12.60 -14.21
N GLY A 78 12.11 -13.02 -14.47
CA GLY A 78 13.31 -12.17 -14.36
C GLY A 78 13.89 -12.07 -12.94
N TRP A 79 13.25 -12.64 -11.92
CA TRP A 79 13.73 -12.56 -10.54
C TRP A 79 15.17 -13.03 -10.36
N ALA A 80 15.54 -14.13 -10.98
CA ALA A 80 16.90 -14.68 -10.90
C ALA A 80 17.99 -13.72 -11.41
N THR A 81 17.65 -12.75 -12.26
CA THR A 81 18.60 -11.75 -12.78
C THR A 81 19.01 -10.71 -11.75
N LEU A 82 18.22 -10.54 -10.69
CA LEU A 82 18.54 -9.59 -9.60
C LEU A 82 19.79 -10.00 -8.81
N GLY A 83 20.21 -11.27 -8.90
CA GLY A 83 21.32 -11.77 -8.12
C GLY A 83 21.09 -11.66 -6.60
N CYS A 84 19.83 -11.72 -6.19
CA CYS A 84 19.46 -11.67 -4.78
C CYS A 84 20.17 -12.82 -4.04
N ASP A 85 20.81 -12.52 -2.90
CA ASP A 85 21.40 -13.53 -2.04
C ASP A 85 20.30 -14.53 -1.64
N PRO A 86 20.46 -15.84 -1.94
CA PRO A 86 19.47 -16.85 -1.63
C PRO A 86 19.20 -17.01 -0.12
N MET A 87 20.04 -16.46 0.73
CA MET A 87 19.83 -16.44 2.20
C MET A 87 18.97 -15.27 2.66
N ARG A 88 18.70 -14.28 1.80
CA ARG A 88 17.80 -13.18 2.15
C ARG A 88 16.36 -13.65 2.23
N PRO A 89 15.59 -13.16 3.20
CA PRO A 89 14.17 -13.44 3.24
C PRO A 89 13.45 -12.72 2.08
N VAL A 90 12.70 -13.48 1.30
CA VAL A 90 11.91 -13.00 0.16
C VAL A 90 10.51 -13.57 0.23
N MET A 91 9.50 -12.75 -0.07
CA MET A 91 8.12 -13.19 -0.29
C MET A 91 7.51 -12.51 -1.51
N HIS A 92 6.81 -13.31 -2.31
CA HIS A 92 6.02 -12.82 -3.44
C HIS A 92 4.55 -12.90 -3.04
N LEU A 93 3.86 -11.76 -3.03
CA LEU A 93 2.53 -11.59 -2.45
C LEU A 93 1.60 -10.83 -3.39
N SER A 94 0.30 -11.02 -3.22
CA SER A 94 -0.73 -10.23 -3.89
C SER A 94 -1.73 -9.66 -2.88
N LEU A 95 -2.07 -8.40 -3.06
CA LEU A 95 -3.22 -7.73 -2.45
C LEU A 95 -4.17 -7.21 -3.56
N GLY A 96 -4.27 -7.96 -4.67
CA GLY A 96 -4.95 -7.58 -5.91
C GLY A 96 -3.99 -7.01 -6.96
N ASN A 97 -2.76 -6.68 -6.57
CA ASN A 97 -1.62 -6.33 -7.40
C ASN A 97 -0.37 -7.06 -6.87
N PRO A 98 0.64 -7.35 -7.73
CA PRO A 98 1.79 -8.17 -7.35
C PRO A 98 2.86 -7.36 -6.61
N HIS A 99 3.38 -7.95 -5.53
CA HIS A 99 4.45 -7.43 -4.68
C HIS A 99 5.56 -8.47 -4.50
N SER A 100 6.80 -8.01 -4.54
CA SER A 100 7.98 -8.81 -4.18
C SER A 100 8.73 -8.10 -3.06
N VAL A 101 8.68 -8.67 -1.86
CA VAL A 101 9.25 -8.08 -0.65
C VAL A 101 10.57 -8.77 -0.33
N VAL A 102 11.63 -7.99 -0.10
CA VAL A 102 12.98 -8.48 0.23
C VAL A 102 13.44 -7.87 1.54
N GLY A 103 13.84 -8.71 2.48
CA GLY A 103 14.48 -8.24 3.71
C GLY A 103 15.93 -7.81 3.45
N VAL A 104 16.31 -6.64 3.95
CA VAL A 104 17.65 -6.06 3.82
C VAL A 104 18.15 -5.59 5.18
N GLU A 105 19.47 -5.37 5.30
CA GLU A 105 20.04 -4.83 6.53
C GLU A 105 19.81 -3.33 6.66
N GLU A 106 19.85 -2.59 5.52
CA GLU A 106 19.70 -1.15 5.46
C GLU A 106 19.07 -0.77 4.12
N VAL A 107 17.86 -0.19 4.15
CA VAL A 107 17.13 0.21 2.94
C VAL A 107 17.81 1.35 2.18
N ALA A 108 18.53 2.23 2.90
CA ALA A 108 19.20 3.38 2.31
C ALA A 108 20.40 2.98 1.43
N GLY A 109 21.02 1.83 1.72
CA GLY A 109 22.20 1.33 0.99
C GLY A 109 21.86 0.60 -0.32
N VAL A 110 20.57 0.39 -0.65
CA VAL A 110 20.15 -0.40 -1.82
C VAL A 110 19.85 0.51 -3.01
N ASP A 111 20.44 0.22 -4.15
CA ASP A 111 20.05 0.84 -5.44
C ASP A 111 18.73 0.23 -5.94
N LEU A 112 17.65 0.62 -5.28
CA LEU A 112 16.32 0.10 -5.54
C LEU A 112 15.81 0.46 -6.95
N LEU A 113 16.26 1.58 -7.53
CA LEU A 113 15.90 1.96 -8.89
C LEU A 113 16.43 0.94 -9.90
N ALA A 114 17.73 0.66 -9.83
CA ALA A 114 18.38 -0.30 -10.74
C ALA A 114 17.81 -1.72 -10.58
N LEU A 115 17.42 -2.11 -9.37
CA LEU A 115 16.80 -3.42 -9.14
C LEU A 115 15.36 -3.48 -9.65
N GLY A 116 14.56 -2.46 -9.39
CA GLY A 116 13.15 -2.41 -9.82
C GLY A 116 12.97 -2.41 -11.33
N GLU A 117 13.88 -1.76 -12.06
CA GLU A 117 13.90 -1.78 -13.54
C GLU A 117 14.13 -3.18 -14.13
N GLN A 118 14.74 -4.10 -13.39
CA GLN A 118 14.95 -5.48 -13.82
C GLN A 118 13.72 -6.38 -13.63
N VAL A 119 12.79 -5.97 -12.76
CA VAL A 119 11.53 -6.70 -12.49
C VAL A 119 10.31 -5.79 -12.66
N PRO A 120 10.12 -5.19 -13.85
CA PRO A 120 9.13 -4.13 -14.09
C PRO A 120 7.66 -4.59 -13.97
N HIS A 121 7.43 -5.89 -13.75
CA HIS A 121 6.09 -6.49 -13.69
C HIS A 121 5.52 -6.58 -12.28
N VAL A 122 6.33 -6.27 -11.25
CA VAL A 122 5.93 -6.29 -9.84
C VAL A 122 6.28 -4.98 -9.16
N ASN A 123 5.63 -4.71 -8.04
CA ASN A 123 6.14 -3.73 -7.09
C ASN A 123 7.25 -4.42 -6.30
N LEU A 124 8.42 -3.81 -6.22
CA LEU A 124 9.56 -4.31 -5.47
C LEU A 124 9.72 -3.49 -4.19
N GLU A 125 9.52 -4.14 -3.07
CA GLU A 125 9.71 -3.56 -1.74
C GLU A 125 11.00 -4.11 -1.11
N ILE A 126 11.77 -3.23 -0.49
CA ILE A 126 12.87 -3.58 0.41
C ILE A 126 12.53 -3.17 1.83
N VAL A 127 12.82 -4.02 2.80
CA VAL A 127 12.35 -3.89 4.18
C VAL A 127 13.47 -4.15 5.16
N GLU A 128 13.61 -3.28 6.17
CA GLU A 128 14.45 -3.48 7.35
C GLU A 128 13.62 -3.36 8.63
N PRO A 129 14.13 -3.84 9.79
CA PRO A 129 13.51 -3.55 11.08
C PRO A 129 13.36 -2.04 11.30
N GLY A 130 12.22 -1.61 11.81
CA GLY A 130 11.99 -0.22 12.18
C GLY A 130 12.65 0.15 13.50
N PRO A 131 12.58 1.44 13.88
CA PRO A 131 13.14 1.92 15.14
C PRO A 131 12.39 1.38 16.36
N GLU A 132 11.10 1.01 16.22
CA GLU A 132 10.30 0.42 17.29
C GLU A 132 10.15 -1.10 17.08
N PRO A 133 9.98 -1.89 18.16
CA PRO A 133 9.85 -3.36 18.07
C PRO A 133 8.64 -3.85 17.27
N PHE A 134 7.68 -2.97 17.01
CA PHE A 134 6.45 -3.22 16.26
C PHE A 134 6.44 -2.51 14.90
N ALA A 135 7.59 -2.04 14.43
CA ALA A 135 7.70 -1.25 13.21
C ALA A 135 8.69 -1.86 12.22
N ILE A 136 8.54 -1.48 10.96
CA ILE A 136 9.47 -1.72 9.87
C ILE A 136 9.70 -0.42 9.09
N THR A 137 10.85 -0.32 8.44
CA THR A 137 11.11 0.71 7.43
C THR A 137 11.12 0.07 6.06
N MET A 138 10.43 0.68 5.09
CA MET A 138 10.40 0.19 3.72
C MET A 138 10.62 1.28 2.69
N ARG A 139 11.17 0.88 1.55
CA ARG A 139 11.17 1.65 0.31
C ARG A 139 10.61 0.79 -0.82
N VAL A 140 10.05 1.43 -1.84
CA VAL A 140 9.35 0.72 -2.93
C VAL A 140 9.70 1.29 -4.29
N HIS A 141 9.85 0.39 -5.26
CA HIS A 141 9.80 0.69 -6.69
C HIS A 141 8.48 0.14 -7.23
N GLU A 142 7.55 1.03 -7.55
CA GLU A 142 6.21 0.63 -8.01
C GLU A 142 6.20 0.32 -9.51
N ARG A 143 5.47 -0.71 -9.88
CA ARG A 143 5.20 -1.11 -11.26
C ARG A 143 4.59 0.06 -12.05
N GLY A 144 5.30 0.51 -13.08
CA GLY A 144 4.84 1.60 -13.96
C GLY A 144 5.01 3.01 -13.41
N ALA A 145 5.51 3.17 -12.18
CA ALA A 145 5.71 4.49 -11.55
C ALA A 145 7.16 4.73 -11.10
N GLY A 146 7.96 3.67 -10.91
CA GLY A 146 9.32 3.79 -10.38
C GLY A 146 9.34 3.98 -8.87
N ILE A 147 10.37 4.69 -8.35
CA ILE A 147 10.46 4.99 -6.92
C ILE A 147 9.33 5.93 -6.54
N THR A 148 8.54 5.54 -5.53
CA THR A 148 7.50 6.37 -4.93
C THR A 148 7.72 6.49 -3.43
N GLU A 149 7.23 7.58 -2.86
CA GLU A 149 7.43 7.87 -1.44
C GLU A 149 6.55 7.03 -0.52
N ALA A 150 5.43 6.49 -1.01
CA ALA A 150 4.51 5.68 -0.21
C ALA A 150 3.61 4.80 -1.08
N CYS A 151 3.57 3.51 -0.77
CA CYS A 151 2.69 2.51 -1.39
C CYS A 151 1.88 1.78 -0.33
N GLY A 152 0.55 1.97 -0.31
CA GLY A 152 -0.32 1.38 0.71
C GLY A 152 -0.45 -0.15 0.61
N THR A 153 -0.51 -0.72 -0.61
CA THR A 153 -0.51 -2.17 -0.82
C THR A 153 0.86 -2.76 -0.50
N GLY A 154 1.94 -2.05 -0.87
CA GLY A 154 3.32 -2.42 -0.52
C GLY A 154 3.56 -2.44 0.99
N ALA A 155 3.02 -1.46 1.73
CA ALA A 155 3.08 -1.45 3.19
C ALA A 155 2.41 -2.69 3.80
N CYS A 156 1.26 -3.10 3.27
CA CYS A 156 0.57 -4.31 3.71
C CYS A 156 1.35 -5.58 3.40
N ALA A 157 1.90 -5.70 2.19
CA ALA A 157 2.75 -6.83 1.81
C ALA A 157 4.01 -6.91 2.68
N SER A 158 4.66 -5.77 2.93
CA SER A 158 5.86 -5.66 3.75
C SER A 158 5.61 -6.02 5.22
N ALA A 159 4.52 -5.54 5.80
CA ALA A 159 4.11 -5.90 7.16
C ALA A 159 3.82 -7.40 7.30
N TRP A 160 3.15 -7.99 6.30
CA TRP A 160 2.88 -9.43 6.26
C TRP A 160 4.17 -10.24 6.23
N ALA A 161 5.10 -9.89 5.32
CA ALA A 161 6.38 -10.54 5.18
C ALA A 161 7.25 -10.40 6.44
N ALA A 162 7.35 -9.19 6.99
CA ALA A 162 8.13 -8.90 8.19
C ALA A 162 7.67 -9.72 9.40
N ARG A 163 6.34 -9.89 9.58
CA ARG A 163 5.80 -10.74 10.62
C ARG A 163 6.12 -12.21 10.39
N ALA A 164 6.02 -12.69 9.14
CA ALA A 164 6.35 -14.08 8.79
C ALA A 164 7.84 -14.40 9.01
N TRP A 165 8.71 -13.42 8.81
CA TRP A 165 10.16 -13.56 9.03
C TRP A 165 10.59 -13.33 10.48
N GLY A 166 9.69 -12.86 11.35
CA GLY A 166 9.99 -12.57 12.74
C GLY A 166 10.76 -11.24 12.96
N LEU A 167 10.73 -10.33 12.00
CA LEU A 167 11.25 -8.95 12.17
C LEU A 167 10.41 -8.19 13.20
N VAL A 168 9.13 -8.48 13.28
CA VAL A 168 8.23 -8.07 14.34
C VAL A 168 7.65 -9.31 15.02
N THR A 169 7.27 -9.21 16.30
CA THR A 169 6.79 -10.38 17.03
C THR A 169 5.46 -10.88 16.45
N ALA A 170 5.22 -12.19 16.51
CA ALA A 170 3.97 -12.79 16.04
C ALA A 170 2.73 -12.29 16.78
N ALA A 171 2.89 -11.78 18.00
CA ALA A 171 1.83 -11.18 18.81
C ALA A 171 1.48 -9.74 18.42
N THR A 172 2.28 -9.11 17.56
CA THR A 172 2.04 -7.73 17.09
C THR A 172 0.82 -7.72 16.17
N GLU A 173 -0.25 -7.08 16.59
CA GLU A 173 -1.48 -6.96 15.80
C GLU A 173 -1.47 -5.74 14.87
N GLU A 174 -0.77 -4.68 15.26
CA GLU A 174 -0.60 -3.45 14.49
C GLU A 174 0.88 -3.23 14.22
N ILE A 175 1.25 -3.16 12.94
CA ILE A 175 2.62 -2.93 12.50
C ILE A 175 2.69 -1.54 11.88
N VAL A 176 3.58 -0.71 12.41
CA VAL A 176 3.90 0.59 11.81
C VAL A 176 4.87 0.39 10.67
N VAL A 177 4.56 0.97 9.52
CA VAL A 177 5.40 0.94 8.32
C VAL A 177 5.87 2.35 8.03
N HIS A 178 7.14 2.62 8.27
CA HIS A 178 7.80 3.87 7.93
C HIS A 178 8.19 3.87 6.46
N MET A 179 7.82 4.91 5.75
CA MET A 179 8.11 5.14 4.33
C MET A 179 8.61 6.57 4.14
N ASP A 180 9.27 6.85 3.03
CA ASP A 180 9.79 8.19 2.72
C ASP A 180 8.70 9.28 2.79
N GLY A 181 7.46 8.95 2.37
CA GLY A 181 6.29 9.86 2.38
C GLY A 181 5.47 9.86 3.67
N GLY A 182 5.88 9.14 4.69
CA GLY A 182 5.21 9.08 6.00
C GLY A 182 4.76 7.69 6.40
N ASP A 183 4.12 7.61 7.56
CA ASP A 183 3.80 6.36 8.22
C ASP A 183 2.42 5.83 7.85
N ALA A 184 2.30 4.51 7.84
CA ALA A 184 1.03 3.81 7.81
C ALA A 184 1.02 2.73 8.88
N THR A 185 -0.16 2.37 9.37
CA THR A 185 -0.34 1.23 10.28
C THR A 185 -1.06 0.11 9.55
N VAL A 186 -0.54 -1.10 9.66
CA VAL A 186 -1.16 -2.31 9.12
C VAL A 186 -1.67 -3.17 10.27
N ARG A 187 -2.99 -3.36 10.32
CA ARG A 187 -3.64 -4.28 11.27
C ARG A 187 -3.66 -5.67 10.67
N MET A 188 -3.05 -6.60 11.38
CA MET A 188 -2.87 -7.96 10.91
C MET A 188 -4.12 -8.80 11.20
N HIS A 189 -4.50 -9.65 10.23
CA HIS A 189 -5.64 -10.59 10.34
C HIS A 189 -6.99 -9.92 10.65
N GLN A 190 -7.17 -8.69 10.19
CA GLN A 190 -8.41 -7.94 10.33
C GLN A 190 -8.99 -7.58 8.97
N PRO A 191 -10.32 -7.60 8.79
CA PRO A 191 -11.33 -7.92 9.81
C PRO A 191 -11.44 -9.42 10.14
N VAL A 192 -10.76 -10.29 9.41
CA VAL A 192 -10.72 -11.75 9.64
C VAL A 192 -9.34 -12.30 9.36
N PRO A 193 -9.00 -13.51 9.84
CA PRO A 193 -7.71 -14.16 9.54
C PRO A 193 -7.40 -14.20 8.03
N GLY A 194 -6.15 -13.95 7.67
CA GLY A 194 -5.69 -13.93 6.27
C GLY A 194 -5.88 -12.60 5.55
N ARG A 195 -6.50 -11.60 6.17
CA ARG A 195 -6.69 -10.24 5.63
C ARG A 195 -5.88 -9.23 6.43
N VAL A 196 -5.71 -8.06 5.85
CA VAL A 196 -5.06 -6.93 6.51
C VAL A 196 -5.89 -5.66 6.32
N THR A 197 -5.84 -4.78 7.32
CA THR A 197 -6.44 -3.45 7.26
C THR A 197 -5.33 -2.40 7.26
N LEU A 198 -5.31 -1.56 6.24
CA LEU A 198 -4.41 -0.42 6.14
C LEU A 198 -5.05 0.79 6.84
N VAL A 199 -4.34 1.38 7.78
CA VAL A 199 -4.76 2.61 8.47
C VAL A 199 -3.75 3.71 8.16
N GLY A 200 -4.25 4.84 7.70
CA GLY A 200 -3.38 5.98 7.42
C GLY A 200 -4.18 7.28 7.29
N PRO A 201 -3.48 8.42 7.40
CA PRO A 201 -4.11 9.71 7.26
C PRO A 201 -4.53 9.99 5.82
N THR A 202 -5.51 10.87 5.68
CA THR A 202 -5.87 11.55 4.44
C THR A 202 -6.18 13.00 4.77
N GLN A 203 -5.68 13.93 3.93
CA GLN A 203 -5.76 15.36 4.18
C GLN A 203 -6.45 16.06 3.02
N PHE A 204 -7.52 16.79 3.32
CA PHE A 204 -8.08 17.72 2.34
C PHE A 204 -7.12 18.90 2.16
N VAL A 205 -6.68 19.11 0.92
CA VAL A 205 -5.74 20.19 0.58
C VAL A 205 -6.47 21.36 -0.10
N ALA A 206 -7.18 21.08 -1.20
CA ALA A 206 -7.85 22.11 -1.98
C ALA A 206 -8.93 21.53 -2.91
N THR A 207 -9.81 22.40 -3.37
CA THR A 207 -10.69 22.15 -4.52
C THR A 207 -10.10 22.85 -5.74
N VAL A 208 -9.94 22.13 -6.83
CA VAL A 208 -9.41 22.66 -8.10
C VAL A 208 -10.49 22.55 -9.17
N THR A 209 -10.65 23.61 -9.95
CA THR A 209 -11.48 23.58 -11.16
C THR A 209 -10.58 23.46 -12.37
N VAL A 210 -10.86 22.47 -13.22
CA VAL A 210 -10.15 22.25 -14.49
C VAL A 210 -11.13 22.38 -15.64
N ASP A 211 -10.75 23.16 -16.66
CA ASP A 211 -11.47 23.19 -17.91
C ASP A 211 -11.07 21.97 -18.74
N ILE A 212 -12.03 21.09 -18.99
CA ILE A 212 -11.81 19.96 -19.88
C ILE A 212 -12.17 20.44 -21.29
N ALA A 213 -11.14 20.65 -22.12
CA ALA A 213 -11.37 20.88 -23.55
C ALA A 213 -11.99 19.59 -24.13
N THR A 214 -13.29 19.65 -24.46
CA THR A 214 -13.90 18.60 -25.27
C THR A 214 -13.32 18.72 -26.67
N SER A 215 -12.47 17.79 -27.07
CA SER A 215 -12.11 17.61 -28.48
C SER A 215 -13.39 17.22 -29.24
N GLU A 216 -13.85 18.11 -30.12
CA GLU A 216 -14.87 17.81 -31.12
C GLU A 216 -14.37 16.74 -32.09
#